data_10665a2c1cd323ad80d6dd921f594ea7
#
_entry.id   10665a2c1cd323ad80d6dd921f594ea7
#
_cell.length_a   1.000
_cell.length_b   1.000
_cell.length_c   1.000
_cell.angle_alpha   90.00
_cell.angle_beta   90.00
_cell.angle_gamma   90.00
#
_symmetry.space_group_name_H-M   'P 1'
#
loop_
_entity.id
_entity.type
_entity.pdbx_description
1 polymer ?
#
loop_
_entity_poly.entity_id
_entity_poly.type
_entity_poly.pdbx_seq_one_letter_code
_entity_poly.pdbx_strand_id
1 'polypeptide(L)'
;MDFRRAEDFAALADKAGNAESIVAFFATPASVYGAICAGLAEAGLAERTRVVLEKPIGHDLESSRRSXRRVARFFPEDRTYRIDHYLGKDTVQNLIALRFANSLFETQWNQNHISHVEITVAETVGIEGRWGYFDQAGQLRDMIQNHLLQLLCLIAMDPPSDLSADSIRDEKVKVLKALAPIAPEHLGQQLVRGQYVAGSILGRQVPGYLEEENSNTQSDTXTFVALRAEICNWRWAGVPFYLRTGKRMPQKLSQIVXHFKAPPHYIFAPEQRQLIGNKLIIRLQPQEGISLLVMTKDQGLDKGMQLRSGPLQLNFSETYKSPRIPDAYERLLLEVMKGNQNLFVRKDEIEYAWKWCDQLIDGWQRVGAPPKPYAAGSWGPAASIALISRDGRSWYDDL
;
A
#
# COMPACT_ATOMS: atom_id res chain seq x y z
N MET A 1 -20.27 5.44 -26.95
CA MET A 1 -19.40 6.58 -27.29
C MET A 1 -18.11 6.03 -27.86
N ASP A 2 -17.70 6.59 -29.00
CA ASP A 2 -16.43 6.19 -29.64
C ASP A 2 -15.43 7.32 -29.45
N PHE A 3 -14.31 7.00 -28.81
CA PHE A 3 -13.31 8.01 -28.47
C PHE A 3 -12.55 8.52 -29.70
N ARG A 4 -12.79 7.95 -30.86
CA ARG A 4 -12.19 8.42 -32.11
C ARG A 4 -13.09 9.38 -32.89
N ARG A 5 -14.30 9.63 -32.38
CA ARG A 5 -15.28 10.45 -33.10
C ARG A 5 -15.53 11.78 -32.41
N ALA A 6 -15.20 12.86 -33.12
CA ALA A 6 -15.41 14.21 -32.59
C ALA A 6 -16.90 14.48 -32.30
N GLU A 7 -17.79 13.87 -33.08
CA GLU A 7 -19.24 14.06 -32.88
C GLU A 7 -19.68 13.58 -31.50
N ASP A 8 -19.09 12.49 -31.03
CA ASP A 8 -19.46 11.94 -29.72
C ASP A 8 -19.05 12.91 -28.60
N PHE A 9 -17.88 13.55 -28.72
CA PHE A 9 -17.47 14.54 -27.74
C PHE A 9 -18.29 15.81 -27.82
N ALA A 10 -18.72 16.22 -29.02
CA ALA A 10 -19.61 17.36 -29.15
C ALA A 10 -20.95 17.09 -28.48
N ALA A 11 -21.47 15.87 -28.60
CA ALA A 11 -22.70 15.49 -27.92
C ALA A 11 -22.52 15.53 -26.41
N LEU A 12 -21.35 15.10 -25.94
CA LEU A 12 -21.04 15.15 -24.51
C LEU A 12 -21.00 16.60 -24.01
N ALA A 13 -20.41 17.48 -24.79
CA ALA A 13 -20.37 18.90 -24.44
C ALA A 13 -21.77 19.51 -24.35
N ASP A 14 -22.65 19.11 -25.25
CA ASP A 14 -24.02 19.59 -25.19
C ASP A 14 -24.70 19.12 -23.90
N LYS A 15 -24.46 17.89 -23.50
CA LYS A 15 -25.06 17.37 -22.27
C LYS A 15 -24.47 18.05 -21.04
N ALA A 16 -23.18 18.40 -21.06
CA ALA A 16 -22.57 19.10 -19.95
C ALA A 16 -23.12 20.51 -19.79
N GLY A 17 -23.52 21.13 -20.88
CA GLY A 17 -24.14 22.45 -20.83
C GLY A 17 -23.27 23.48 -20.18
N ASN A 18 -23.83 24.18 -19.20
CA ASN A 18 -23.16 25.29 -18.50
C ASN A 18 -22.55 24.85 -17.18
N ALA A 19 -22.37 23.56 -16.93
CA ALA A 19 -21.77 23.11 -15.68
C ALA A 19 -20.43 23.80 -15.48
N GLU A 20 -20.22 24.32 -14.28
CA GLU A 20 -18.99 25.02 -13.96
C GLU A 20 -17.83 24.07 -13.75
N SER A 21 -18.12 22.84 -13.34
CA SER A 21 -17.12 21.84 -13.01
C SER A 21 -17.59 20.49 -13.47
N ILE A 22 -16.70 19.74 -14.11
CA ILE A 22 -16.99 18.41 -14.64
C ILE A 22 -15.95 17.46 -14.06
N VAL A 23 -16.40 16.27 -13.67
CA VAL A 23 -15.49 15.20 -13.25
C VAL A 23 -15.55 14.11 -14.32
N ALA A 24 -14.40 13.83 -14.93
CA ALA A 24 -14.30 12.77 -15.93
C ALA A 24 -13.56 11.59 -15.31
N PHE A 25 -14.27 10.55 -14.99
CA PHE A 25 -13.70 9.34 -14.39
C PHE A 25 -13.34 8.37 -15.49
N PHE A 26 -12.03 8.15 -15.67
CA PHE A 26 -11.54 7.29 -16.74
C PHE A 26 -11.55 5.83 -16.30
N ALA A 27 -12.69 5.18 -16.44
CA ALA A 27 -12.82 3.74 -16.19
C ALA A 27 -12.52 2.99 -17.48
N THR A 28 -11.36 3.26 -18.05
CA THR A 28 -10.96 2.77 -19.37
C THR A 28 -9.50 2.32 -19.32
N PRO A 29 -9.06 1.55 -20.31
CA PRO A 29 -7.62 1.25 -20.38
C PRO A 29 -6.80 2.52 -20.60
N ALA A 30 -5.57 2.50 -20.09
CA ALA A 30 -4.70 3.66 -20.23
C ALA A 30 -4.36 3.97 -21.68
N SER A 31 -4.48 2.98 -22.56
CA SER A 31 -4.17 3.18 -23.98
C SER A 31 -5.08 4.19 -24.65
N VAL A 32 -6.27 4.45 -24.09
CA VAL A 32 -7.19 5.40 -24.71
C VAL A 32 -7.21 6.74 -23.98
N TYR A 33 -6.37 6.93 -22.93
CA TYR A 33 -6.35 8.20 -22.20
C TYR A 33 -6.06 9.39 -23.12
N GLY A 34 -5.07 9.24 -24.00
CA GLY A 34 -4.72 10.35 -24.89
C GLY A 34 -5.87 10.75 -25.80
N ALA A 35 -6.57 9.76 -26.36
CA ALA A 35 -7.70 10.07 -27.25
C ALA A 35 -8.85 10.74 -26.49
N ILE A 36 -9.12 10.27 -25.28
CA ILE A 36 -10.19 10.88 -24.46
C ILE A 36 -9.84 12.34 -24.12
N CYS A 37 -8.61 12.54 -23.68
CA CYS A 37 -8.17 13.91 -23.31
C CYS A 37 -8.21 14.85 -24.50
N ALA A 38 -7.75 14.38 -25.66
CA ALA A 38 -7.80 15.21 -26.86
C ALA A 38 -9.24 15.53 -27.25
N GLY A 39 -10.13 14.54 -27.17
CA GLY A 39 -11.52 14.78 -27.50
C GLY A 39 -12.20 15.75 -26.56
N LEU A 40 -11.92 15.65 -25.27
CA LEU A 40 -12.46 16.61 -24.31
C LEU A 40 -11.96 18.02 -24.60
N ALA A 41 -10.67 18.14 -24.93
CA ALA A 41 -10.09 19.45 -25.22
C ALA A 41 -10.68 20.05 -26.48
N GLU A 42 -10.84 19.24 -27.54
CA GLU A 42 -11.42 19.73 -28.80
C GLU A 42 -12.85 20.15 -28.63
N ALA A 43 -13.59 19.53 -27.71
CA ALA A 43 -14.98 19.89 -27.45
C ALA A 43 -15.11 21.10 -26.52
N GLY A 44 -14.00 21.66 -26.06
CA GLY A 44 -14.02 22.85 -25.21
C GLY A 44 -14.29 22.57 -23.76
N LEU A 45 -14.07 21.31 -23.31
CA LEU A 45 -14.41 20.90 -21.95
C LEU A 45 -13.20 20.88 -21.02
N ALA A 46 -11.97 20.96 -21.56
CA ALA A 46 -10.79 20.65 -20.75
C ALA A 46 -10.61 21.63 -19.58
N GLU A 47 -10.91 22.91 -19.78
CA GLU A 47 -10.60 23.90 -18.76
C GLU A 47 -11.47 23.77 -17.52
N ARG A 48 -12.65 23.14 -17.63
CA ARG A 48 -13.54 22.96 -16.49
C ARG A 48 -13.69 21.49 -16.07
N THR A 49 -12.80 20.63 -16.58
CA THR A 49 -12.86 19.21 -16.28
C THR A 49 -11.68 18.79 -15.40
N ARG A 50 -11.98 18.02 -14.37
CA ARG A 50 -10.99 17.32 -13.55
C ARG A 50 -11.01 15.87 -13.98
N VAL A 51 -9.84 15.32 -14.31
CA VAL A 51 -9.75 13.93 -14.74
C VAL A 51 -9.32 13.04 -13.59
N VAL A 52 -9.97 11.88 -13.48
CA VAL A 52 -9.69 10.91 -12.43
C VAL A 52 -9.17 9.64 -13.09
N LEU A 53 -7.97 9.24 -12.71
CA LEU A 53 -7.28 8.10 -13.29
C LEU A 53 -7.16 6.98 -12.27
N GLU A 54 -7.40 5.76 -12.72
CA GLU A 54 -7.28 4.56 -11.89
C GLU A 54 -5.94 3.85 -12.17
N LYS A 55 -5.53 3.00 -11.24
CA LYS A 55 -4.39 2.15 -11.50
C LYS A 55 -4.76 1.12 -12.58
N PRO A 56 -3.77 0.61 -13.30
CA PRO A 56 -2.34 0.91 -13.18
C PRO A 56 -1.95 2.15 -13.95
N ILE A 57 -0.99 2.90 -13.40
CA ILE A 57 -0.40 4.02 -14.10
C ILE A 57 0.95 3.53 -14.61
N GLY A 58 0.91 2.91 -15.79
CA GLY A 58 2.07 2.30 -16.37
C GLY A 58 2.39 0.92 -15.80
N HIS A 59 3.45 0.32 -16.31
CA HIS A 59 3.98 -0.95 -15.80
C HIS A 59 5.48 -0.88 -15.53
N ASP A 60 6.08 0.28 -15.80
CA ASP A 60 7.46 0.61 -15.44
C ASP A 60 7.59 2.13 -15.50
N LEU A 61 8.79 2.63 -15.19
CA LEU A 61 8.99 4.07 -15.15
C LEU A 61 8.69 4.71 -16.51
N GLU A 62 9.19 4.12 -17.58
CA GLU A 62 9.06 4.74 -18.90
C GLU A 62 7.61 4.79 -19.36
N SER A 63 6.85 3.70 -19.18
CA SER A 63 5.45 3.70 -19.59
C SER A 63 4.62 4.63 -18.72
N SER A 64 4.96 4.77 -17.44
CA SER A 64 4.24 5.71 -16.59
C SER A 64 4.50 7.15 -17.03
N ARG A 65 5.73 7.45 -17.45
CA ARG A 65 6.05 8.77 -17.99
C ARG A 65 5.30 9.05 -19.28
N ARG A 66 5.22 8.06 -20.17
CA ARG A 66 4.44 8.24 -21.40
C ARG A 66 2.98 8.53 -21.09
N SER A 67 2.43 7.82 -20.15
CA SER A 67 1.04 8.04 -19.76
C SER A 67 0.82 9.43 -19.17
N UNK A 68 1.65 9.77 -18.43
CA UNK A 68 1.61 11.01 -17.83
C UNK A 68 1.66 12.07 -18.79
N ARG A 69 2.55 11.90 -19.78
CA ARG A 69 2.66 12.98 -20.79
C ARG A 69 1.41 13.11 -21.66
N ARG A 70 0.78 12.01 -21.96
CA ARG A 70 -0.44 12.04 -22.77
C ARG A 70 -1.55 12.86 -22.11
N VAL A 71 -1.70 12.69 -20.81
CA VAL A 71 -2.72 13.44 -20.07
C VAL A 71 -2.27 14.89 -19.88
N ALA A 72 -0.98 15.10 -19.58
CA ALA A 72 -0.46 16.43 -19.29
C ALA A 72 -0.54 17.39 -20.48
N ARG A 73 -0.62 16.86 -21.69
CA ARG A 73 -0.80 17.74 -22.86
C ARG A 73 -2.10 18.54 -22.78
N PHE A 74 -3.09 18.04 -22.07
CA PHE A 74 -4.42 18.65 -22.06
C PHE A 74 -4.88 19.05 -20.66
N PHE A 75 -4.34 18.42 -19.61
CA PHE A 75 -4.76 18.66 -18.24
C PHE A 75 -3.54 18.88 -17.35
N PRO A 76 -3.47 20.03 -16.67
CA PRO A 76 -2.36 20.24 -15.75
C PRO A 76 -2.47 19.35 -14.51
N GLU A 77 -1.39 19.28 -13.75
CA GLU A 77 -1.34 18.42 -12.58
C GLU A 77 -2.43 18.79 -11.56
N ASP A 78 -2.78 20.06 -11.44
CA ASP A 78 -3.77 20.48 -10.45
C ASP A 78 -5.20 20.09 -10.85
N ARG A 79 -5.41 19.55 -12.04
CA ARG A 79 -6.70 18.97 -12.42
C ARG A 79 -6.62 17.49 -12.73
N THR A 80 -5.54 16.83 -12.32
CA THR A 80 -5.34 15.40 -12.55
C THR A 80 -5.35 14.70 -11.20
N TYR A 81 -6.26 13.74 -11.02
CA TYR A 81 -6.51 13.05 -9.75
C TYR A 81 -6.25 11.57 -9.94
N ARG A 82 -5.11 11.09 -9.43
CA ARG A 82 -4.74 9.67 -9.55
C ARG A 82 -5.16 8.96 -8.28
N ILE A 83 -6.02 7.96 -8.42
CA ILE A 83 -6.58 7.26 -7.29
C ILE A 83 -5.67 6.14 -6.81
N ASP A 84 -5.43 6.12 -5.52
CA ASP A 84 -5.05 4.93 -4.77
C ASP A 84 -6.14 4.78 -3.71
N HIS A 85 -6.97 3.75 -3.82
CA HIS A 85 -8.16 3.70 -2.99
C HIS A 85 -7.85 3.52 -1.50
N TYR A 86 -6.66 3.02 -1.14
CA TYR A 86 -6.28 2.92 0.26
C TYR A 86 -6.24 4.30 0.92
N LEU A 87 -5.90 5.34 0.16
CA LEU A 87 -5.80 6.68 0.72
C LEU A 87 -7.16 7.25 1.12
N GLY A 88 -8.25 6.66 0.63
CA GLY A 88 -9.59 7.09 1.03
C GLY A 88 -10.13 6.42 2.28
N LYS A 89 -9.40 5.48 2.89
CA LYS A 89 -9.86 4.80 4.09
C LYS A 89 -9.71 5.70 5.31
N ASP A 90 -10.68 5.62 6.22
CA ASP A 90 -10.64 6.42 7.45
C ASP A 90 -9.37 6.18 8.25
N THR A 91 -8.97 4.93 8.40
CA THR A 91 -7.78 4.62 9.20
C THR A 91 -6.53 5.21 8.56
N VAL A 92 -6.45 5.21 7.23
CA VAL A 92 -5.29 5.79 6.55
C VAL A 92 -5.26 7.30 6.78
N GLN A 93 -6.40 7.98 6.69
CA GLN A 93 -6.44 9.41 6.97
C GLN A 93 -6.11 9.70 8.42
N ASN A 94 -6.53 8.81 9.32
CA ASN A 94 -6.24 8.99 10.73
C ASN A 94 -4.76 8.83 11.06
N LEU A 95 -3.94 8.28 10.14
CA LEU A 95 -2.50 8.25 10.39
C LEU A 95 -1.92 9.65 10.54
N ILE A 96 -2.39 10.59 9.74
CA ILE A 96 -1.91 11.97 9.85
C ILE A 96 -2.32 12.57 11.20
N ALA A 97 -3.57 12.37 11.60
CA ALA A 97 -4.02 12.86 12.90
C ALA A 97 -3.27 12.17 14.05
N LEU A 98 -3.12 10.87 13.98
CA LEU A 98 -2.44 10.12 15.03
C LEU A 98 -1.00 10.63 15.20
N ARG A 99 -0.30 10.80 14.09
CA ARG A 99 1.10 11.18 14.13
C ARG A 99 1.31 12.64 14.52
N PHE A 100 0.49 13.55 14.00
CA PHE A 100 0.82 14.97 14.06
C PHE A 100 -0.08 15.77 14.99
N ALA A 101 -1.11 15.14 15.57
CA ALA A 101 -1.91 15.77 16.60
C ALA A 101 -1.58 15.25 18.01
N ASN A 102 -0.63 14.33 18.12
CA ASN A 102 -0.29 13.70 19.40
C ASN A 102 1.23 13.68 19.57
N SER A 103 1.75 14.58 20.39
CA SER A 103 3.19 14.62 20.62
C SER A 103 3.71 13.31 21.21
N LEU A 104 2.87 12.59 21.94
CA LEU A 104 3.23 11.29 22.49
C LEU A 104 3.77 10.35 21.40
N PHE A 105 3.14 10.33 20.24
CA PHE A 105 3.60 9.45 19.18
C PHE A 105 4.76 10.03 18.40
N GLU A 106 4.72 11.30 18.07
CA GLU A 106 5.74 11.87 17.19
C GLU A 106 7.14 11.82 17.83
N THR A 107 7.23 12.03 19.14
CA THR A 107 8.54 11.93 19.80
C THR A 107 9.13 10.53 19.75
N GLN A 108 8.29 9.51 19.60
CA GLN A 108 8.73 8.12 19.52
C GLN A 108 8.94 7.63 18.09
N TRP A 109 8.63 8.43 17.09
CA TRP A 109 8.46 7.98 15.71
C TRP A 109 9.76 8.12 14.93
N ASN A 110 10.78 7.37 15.36
CA ASN A 110 12.10 7.48 14.75
C ASN A 110 12.97 6.30 15.18
N GLN A 111 14.19 6.27 14.67
CA GLN A 111 15.11 5.16 14.87
C GLN A 111 15.57 5.03 16.33
N ASN A 112 15.38 6.02 17.15
CA ASN A 112 15.73 5.89 18.57
C ASN A 112 14.75 4.98 19.31
N HIS A 113 13.52 4.88 18.87
CA HIS A 113 12.47 4.19 19.61
C HIS A 113 11.80 3.07 18.84
N ILE A 114 11.83 3.09 17.52
CA ILE A 114 11.17 2.05 16.69
C ILE A 114 12.23 1.09 16.20
N SER A 115 12.00 -0.21 16.46
CA SER A 115 12.94 -1.23 16.02
C SER A 115 12.71 -1.62 14.57
N HIS A 116 11.47 -1.78 14.17
CA HIS A 116 11.13 -2.12 12.79
C HIS A 116 9.65 -1.88 12.55
N VAL A 117 9.26 -1.93 11.26
CA VAL A 117 7.88 -1.73 10.86
C VAL A 117 7.51 -2.85 9.90
N GLU A 118 6.28 -3.37 10.02
CA GLU A 118 5.72 -4.35 9.08
C GLU A 118 4.50 -3.76 8.40
N ILE A 119 4.40 -3.95 7.08
CA ILE A 119 3.20 -3.58 6.34
C ILE A 119 2.77 -4.83 5.56
N THR A 120 1.57 -5.34 5.87
CA THR A 120 1.04 -6.55 5.25
C THR A 120 -0.28 -6.23 4.56
N VAL A 121 -0.42 -6.65 3.31
CA VAL A 121 -1.69 -6.61 2.59
C VAL A 121 -1.91 -8.00 2.02
N ALA A 122 -2.82 -8.75 2.65
CA ALA A 122 -3.08 -10.15 2.30
C ALA A 122 -4.48 -10.28 1.70
N GLU A 123 -4.59 -11.06 0.64
CA GLU A 123 -5.85 -11.32 -0.06
C GLU A 123 -6.14 -12.81 -0.02
N THR A 124 -7.41 -13.18 0.20
CA THR A 124 -7.81 -14.58 0.13
C THR A 124 -8.13 -15.02 -1.29
N VAL A 125 -8.48 -14.07 -2.15
CA VAL A 125 -8.82 -14.37 -3.53
C VAL A 125 -7.58 -14.64 -4.35
N GLY A 126 -7.76 -15.35 -5.46
CA GLY A 126 -6.74 -15.51 -6.48
C GLY A 126 -6.94 -14.50 -7.58
N ILE A 127 -6.61 -14.88 -8.81
CA ILE A 127 -6.72 -13.94 -9.92
C ILE A 127 -8.13 -13.84 -10.48
N GLU A 128 -8.98 -14.83 -10.22
CA GLU A 128 -10.42 -14.77 -10.50
C GLU A 128 -10.74 -14.34 -11.94
N GLY A 129 -10.14 -15.01 -12.90
CA GLY A 129 -10.42 -14.76 -14.30
C GLY A 129 -9.62 -13.63 -14.94
N ARG A 130 -8.81 -12.92 -14.18
CA ARG A 130 -8.00 -11.83 -14.73
C ARG A 130 -6.57 -12.28 -15.05
N TRP A 131 -6.44 -13.52 -15.54
CA TRP A 131 -5.13 -14.12 -15.73
C TRP A 131 -4.25 -13.31 -16.68
N GLY A 132 -4.82 -12.85 -17.79
CA GLY A 132 -4.04 -12.11 -18.79
C GLY A 132 -3.41 -10.84 -18.23
N TYR A 133 -4.18 -10.07 -17.51
CA TYR A 133 -3.65 -8.86 -16.90
C TYR A 133 -2.63 -9.19 -15.81
N PHE A 134 -3.02 -10.07 -14.88
CA PHE A 134 -2.18 -10.30 -13.72
C PHE A 134 -0.86 -10.97 -14.10
N ASP A 135 -0.88 -11.87 -15.09
CA ASP A 135 0.33 -12.58 -15.45
C ASP A 135 1.44 -11.64 -15.94
N GLN A 136 1.06 -10.54 -16.55
CA GLN A 136 2.03 -9.54 -16.98
C GLN A 136 2.43 -8.60 -15.86
N ALA A 137 1.57 -8.38 -14.91
CA ALA A 137 1.85 -7.45 -13.82
C ALA A 137 2.61 -8.10 -12.68
N GLY A 138 2.06 -9.14 -12.08
CA GLY A 138 2.62 -9.73 -10.87
C GLY A 138 2.32 -8.91 -9.63
N GLN A 139 2.56 -9.51 -8.48
CA GLN A 139 2.15 -8.92 -7.21
C GLN A 139 2.94 -7.67 -6.89
N LEU A 140 4.20 -7.57 -7.28
CA LEU A 140 4.97 -6.37 -6.96
C LEU A 140 4.40 -5.15 -7.67
N ARG A 141 4.11 -5.27 -8.97
CA ARG A 141 3.51 -4.16 -9.70
C ARG A 141 2.08 -3.89 -9.25
N ASP A 142 1.33 -4.95 -8.92
CA ASP A 142 -0.08 -4.80 -8.60
C ASP A 142 -0.31 -4.20 -7.22
N MET A 143 0.60 -4.43 -6.27
CA MET A 143 0.35 -4.05 -4.88
C MET A 143 1.48 -3.24 -4.23
N ILE A 144 2.76 -3.56 -4.50
CA ILE A 144 3.86 -2.88 -3.81
C ILE A 144 4.05 -1.47 -4.36
N GLN A 145 4.07 -1.35 -5.68
CA GLN A 145 4.39 -0.08 -6.34
C GLN A 145 3.40 1.03 -5.96
N ASN A 146 2.22 0.65 -5.58
CA ASN A 146 1.15 1.59 -5.28
C ASN A 146 0.79 1.54 -3.79
N HIS A 147 -0.11 0.64 -3.41
CA HIS A 147 -0.71 0.68 -2.07
C HIS A 147 0.30 0.59 -0.94
N LEU A 148 1.23 -0.37 -1.01
CA LEU A 148 2.17 -0.54 0.10
C LEU A 148 3.17 0.60 0.18
N LEU A 149 3.63 1.13 -0.94
CA LEU A 149 4.54 2.27 -0.88
C LEU A 149 3.83 3.54 -0.41
N GLN A 150 2.55 3.71 -0.74
CA GLN A 150 1.80 4.84 -0.20
C GLN A 150 1.65 4.73 1.32
N LEU A 151 1.36 3.54 1.82
CA LEU A 151 1.28 3.34 3.26
C LEU A 151 2.64 3.57 3.93
N LEU A 152 3.69 3.08 3.30
CA LEU A 152 5.04 3.30 3.82
C LEU A 152 5.34 4.80 3.90
N CYS A 153 4.98 5.57 2.88
CA CYS A 153 5.23 7.01 2.88
C CYS A 153 4.49 7.70 4.02
N LEU A 154 3.23 7.35 4.25
CA LEU A 154 2.47 7.99 5.32
C LEU A 154 3.04 7.67 6.70
N ILE A 155 3.54 6.46 6.87
CA ILE A 155 4.19 6.08 8.13
C ILE A 155 5.53 6.77 8.29
N ALA A 156 6.30 6.90 7.22
CA ALA A 156 7.71 7.30 7.33
C ALA A 156 7.95 8.79 7.14
N MET A 157 7.01 9.53 6.57
CA MET A 157 7.28 10.93 6.22
C MET A 157 7.45 11.82 7.43
N ASP A 158 8.16 12.92 7.24
CA ASP A 158 8.25 13.96 8.25
C ASP A 158 6.96 14.77 8.30
N PRO A 159 6.70 15.49 9.40
CA PRO A 159 5.51 16.35 9.45
C PRO A 159 5.53 17.35 8.31
N PRO A 160 4.44 17.43 7.53
CA PRO A 160 4.38 18.47 6.50
C PRO A 160 4.24 19.85 7.13
N SER A 161 4.57 20.88 6.37
CA SER A 161 4.48 22.24 6.88
C SER A 161 3.04 22.69 7.08
N ASP A 162 2.12 22.10 6.34
CA ASP A 162 0.67 22.31 6.51
C ASP A 162 -0.05 21.14 5.86
N LEU A 163 -1.37 21.17 5.84
CA LEU A 163 -2.14 20.05 5.30
C LEU A 163 -2.54 20.26 3.83
N SER A 164 -1.89 21.19 3.15
CA SER A 164 -2.15 21.33 1.71
C SER A 164 -1.66 20.09 0.96
N ALA A 165 -2.25 19.88 -0.20
CA ALA A 165 -1.93 18.70 -0.98
C ALA A 165 -0.44 18.61 -1.30
N ASP A 166 0.14 19.71 -1.76
CA ASP A 166 1.54 19.67 -2.16
C ASP A 166 2.47 19.51 -0.96
N SER A 167 2.15 20.09 0.20
CA SER A 167 3.00 19.89 1.37
C SER A 167 3.03 18.42 1.79
N ILE A 168 1.89 17.75 1.76
CA ILE A 168 1.84 16.33 2.10
C ILE A 168 2.61 15.51 1.05
N ARG A 169 2.35 15.77 -0.23
CA ARG A 169 2.96 14.97 -1.29
C ARG A 169 4.46 15.21 -1.40
N ASP A 170 4.92 16.43 -1.07
CA ASP A 170 6.37 16.69 -1.01
C ASP A 170 7.04 15.77 0.02
N GLU A 171 6.41 15.57 1.17
CA GLU A 171 6.99 14.72 2.21
C GLU A 171 7.01 13.25 1.75
N LYS A 172 5.97 12.79 1.06
CA LYS A 172 5.98 11.42 0.54
C LYS A 172 7.10 11.21 -0.47
N VAL A 173 7.32 12.18 -1.35
CA VAL A 173 8.39 12.06 -2.35
C VAL A 173 9.74 11.96 -1.67
N LYS A 174 9.98 12.71 -0.59
CA LYS A 174 11.23 12.59 0.14
C LYS A 174 11.47 11.17 0.64
N VAL A 175 10.43 10.49 1.10
CA VAL A 175 10.57 9.11 1.55
C VAL A 175 10.95 8.21 0.37
N LEU A 176 10.25 8.35 -0.74
CA LEU A 176 10.53 7.50 -1.91
C LEU A 176 11.94 7.70 -2.42
N LYS A 177 12.44 8.94 -2.40
CA LYS A 177 13.81 9.20 -2.83
C LYS A 177 14.83 8.60 -1.86
N ALA A 178 14.47 8.41 -0.61
CA ALA A 178 15.38 7.88 0.40
C ALA A 178 15.40 6.35 0.45
N LEU A 179 14.52 5.67 -0.28
CA LEU A 179 14.53 4.21 -0.31
C LEU A 179 15.83 3.71 -0.90
N ALA A 180 16.52 2.81 -0.17
CA ALA A 180 17.79 2.29 -0.62
C ALA A 180 17.57 1.29 -1.76
N PRO A 181 18.36 1.36 -2.83
CA PRO A 181 18.31 0.31 -3.83
C PRO A 181 18.84 -0.99 -3.25
N ILE A 182 18.38 -2.11 -3.79
CA ILE A 182 18.85 -3.43 -3.36
C ILE A 182 19.69 -4.01 -4.48
N ALA A 183 21.00 -4.18 -4.21
CA ALA A 183 21.91 -4.70 -5.22
C ALA A 183 21.52 -6.14 -5.59
N PRO A 184 21.71 -6.56 -6.85
CA PRO A 184 21.31 -7.92 -7.23
C PRO A 184 21.94 -9.02 -6.38
N GLU A 185 23.17 -8.83 -5.91
CA GLU A 185 23.83 -9.84 -5.09
C GLU A 185 23.20 -9.99 -3.71
N HIS A 186 22.45 -9.00 -3.25
CA HIS A 186 21.76 -9.06 -1.95
C HIS A 186 20.26 -9.35 -2.09
N LEU A 187 19.79 -9.47 -3.33
CA LEU A 187 18.35 -9.55 -3.56
C LEU A 187 17.72 -10.78 -2.92
N GLY A 188 18.42 -11.93 -2.98
CA GLY A 188 17.89 -13.15 -2.41
C GLY A 188 17.71 -13.13 -0.91
N GLN A 189 18.42 -12.23 -0.21
CA GLN A 189 18.28 -12.06 1.23
C GLN A 189 17.25 -11.01 1.61
N GLN A 190 16.87 -10.14 0.69
CA GLN A 190 16.00 -9.01 1.01
C GLN A 190 14.69 -9.02 0.23
N LEU A 191 14.51 -9.99 -0.68
CA LEU A 191 13.27 -10.08 -1.44
C LEU A 191 12.94 -11.54 -1.70
N VAL A 192 11.67 -11.89 -1.46
CA VAL A 192 11.16 -13.25 -1.70
C VAL A 192 9.95 -13.12 -2.61
N ARG A 193 9.96 -13.89 -3.70
CA ARG A 193 8.81 -13.99 -4.60
C ARG A 193 8.19 -15.37 -4.47
N GLY A 194 6.86 -15.43 -4.42
CA GLY A 194 6.16 -16.69 -4.31
C GLY A 194 5.08 -16.85 -5.36
N GLN A 195 4.70 -18.11 -5.61
CA GLN A 195 3.58 -18.41 -6.50
C GLN A 195 2.75 -19.49 -5.85
N TYR A 196 1.44 -19.27 -5.70
CA TYR A 196 0.63 -20.22 -4.96
C TYR A 196 0.40 -21.51 -5.75
N VAL A 197 0.41 -22.60 -5.01
CA VAL A 197 0.03 -23.92 -5.52
C VAL A 197 -1.30 -24.30 -4.85
N ALA A 198 -1.89 -25.40 -5.30
CA ALA A 198 -3.19 -25.81 -4.77
C ALA A 198 -3.17 -25.92 -3.26
N GLY A 199 -4.28 -25.61 -2.63
CA GLY A 199 -4.41 -25.68 -1.19
C GLY A 199 -5.85 -25.51 -0.77
N SER A 200 -6.04 -25.04 0.47
CA SER A 200 -7.37 -24.91 1.05
C SER A 200 -7.49 -23.56 1.74
N ILE A 201 -8.59 -22.86 1.48
CA ILE A 201 -8.91 -21.60 2.14
C ILE A 201 -10.31 -21.68 2.70
N LEU A 202 -10.45 -21.48 4.01
CA LEU A 202 -11.75 -21.52 4.70
C LEU A 202 -12.50 -22.81 4.39
N GLY A 203 -11.76 -23.91 4.37
CA GLY A 203 -12.33 -25.24 4.16
C GLY A 203 -12.60 -25.60 2.72
N ARG A 204 -12.28 -24.74 1.76
CA ARG A 204 -12.51 -25.00 0.35
C ARG A 204 -11.20 -25.27 -0.36
N GLN A 205 -11.21 -26.30 -1.21
CA GLN A 205 -10.05 -26.57 -2.06
C GLN A 205 -10.01 -25.56 -3.20
N VAL A 206 -8.82 -25.00 -3.45
CA VAL A 206 -8.64 -24.04 -4.54
C VAL A 206 -7.44 -24.48 -5.38
N PRO A 207 -7.45 -24.14 -6.68
CA PRO A 207 -6.35 -24.52 -7.56
C PRO A 207 -5.13 -23.66 -7.34
N GLY A 208 -3.98 -24.15 -7.82
CA GLY A 208 -2.78 -23.33 -7.89
C GLY A 208 -2.87 -22.32 -9.01
N TYR A 209 -1.91 -21.39 -9.00
CA TYR A 209 -1.89 -20.33 -10.00
C TYR A 209 -1.80 -20.89 -11.43
N LEU A 210 -0.93 -21.87 -11.61
CA LEU A 210 -0.75 -22.49 -12.94
C LEU A 210 -1.91 -23.41 -13.34
N GLU A 211 -2.81 -23.70 -12.43
CA GLU A 211 -3.99 -24.52 -12.70
C GLU A 211 -5.25 -23.68 -12.92
N GLU A 212 -5.13 -22.36 -12.83
CA GLU A 212 -6.29 -21.50 -13.06
C GLU A 212 -6.69 -21.54 -14.53
N GLU A 213 -7.96 -21.18 -14.80
CA GLU A 213 -8.46 -21.16 -16.16
C GLU A 213 -7.66 -20.18 -17.01
N ASN A 214 -7.34 -20.60 -18.23
CA ASN A 214 -6.57 -19.80 -19.20
C ASN A 214 -5.11 -19.54 -18.77
N SER A 215 -4.59 -20.37 -17.90
CA SER A 215 -3.24 -20.16 -17.40
C SER A 215 -2.18 -20.49 -18.44
N ASN A 216 -1.06 -19.81 -18.35
CA ASN A 216 0.19 -20.18 -19.01
C ASN A 216 0.98 -21.04 -18.02
N THR A 217 1.06 -22.34 -18.31
CA THR A 217 1.66 -23.27 -17.36
C THR A 217 3.15 -23.08 -17.17
N GLN A 218 3.78 -22.22 -17.99
CA GLN A 218 5.20 -21.91 -17.83
C GLN A 218 5.44 -20.58 -17.11
N SER A 219 4.40 -19.95 -16.59
CA SER A 219 4.52 -18.63 -15.98
C SER A 219 5.33 -18.67 -14.69
N ASP A 220 6.19 -17.67 -14.51
CA ASP A 220 6.91 -17.45 -13.25
C ASP A 220 6.50 -16.15 -12.56
N THR A 221 5.29 -15.74 -12.77
CA THR A 221 4.76 -14.52 -12.16
C THR A 221 4.47 -14.71 -10.67
N UNK A 222 4.75 -13.80 -9.73
CA UNK A 222 4.66 -13.83 -8.51
C UNK A 222 3.40 -13.54 -8.12
N THR A 223 2.84 -14.23 -7.30
CA THR A 223 1.58 -13.90 -6.63
C THR A 223 1.79 -13.50 -5.18
N PHE A 224 3.01 -13.52 -4.70
CA PHE A 224 3.40 -13.17 -3.34
C PHE A 224 4.75 -12.47 -3.39
N VAL A 225 4.89 -11.41 -2.59
CA VAL A 225 6.18 -10.72 -2.43
C VAL A 225 6.36 -10.38 -0.95
N ALA A 226 7.55 -10.67 -0.44
CA ALA A 226 7.99 -10.14 0.85
C ALA A 226 9.34 -9.50 0.64
N LEU A 227 9.54 -8.32 1.23
CA LEU A 227 10.82 -7.64 1.07
C LEU A 227 11.17 -6.82 2.29
N ARG A 228 12.46 -6.55 2.42
CA ARG A 228 13.02 -5.73 3.49
C ARG A 228 13.52 -4.45 2.87
N ALA A 229 12.88 -3.33 3.20
CA ALA A 229 13.24 -2.03 2.66
C ALA A 229 13.95 -1.22 3.72
N GLU A 230 14.87 -0.36 3.29
CA GLU A 230 15.55 0.57 4.16
C GLU A 230 15.35 1.99 3.66
N ILE A 231 15.09 2.89 4.59
CA ILE A 231 14.91 4.31 4.29
C ILE A 231 16.14 5.04 4.80
N CYS A 232 16.90 5.62 3.89
CA CYS A 232 18.21 6.21 4.21
C CYS A 232 18.04 7.68 4.56
N ASN A 233 17.61 7.93 5.79
CA ASN A 233 17.55 9.29 6.32
C ASN A 233 17.75 9.21 7.85
N TRP A 234 17.83 10.39 8.48
CA TRP A 234 18.09 10.45 9.92
C TRP A 234 16.99 9.80 10.74
N ARG A 235 15.75 9.99 10.33
CA ARG A 235 14.64 9.46 11.12
C ARG A 235 14.66 7.94 11.15
N TRP A 236 15.02 7.30 10.04
CA TRP A 236 14.81 5.86 9.90
C TRP A 236 16.09 5.05 9.72
N ALA A 237 17.26 5.65 9.89
CA ALA A 237 18.51 4.92 9.72
C ALA A 237 18.54 3.68 10.61
N GLY A 238 18.74 2.52 10.01
CA GLY A 238 18.82 1.26 10.75
C GLY A 238 17.50 0.62 11.11
N VAL A 239 16.39 1.17 10.67
CA VAL A 239 15.05 0.61 10.95
C VAL A 239 14.54 -0.06 9.69
N PRO A 240 14.48 -1.39 9.63
CA PRO A 240 13.95 -2.03 8.43
C PRO A 240 12.42 -1.92 8.38
N PHE A 241 11.93 -1.79 7.16
CA PHE A 241 10.51 -1.86 6.86
C PHE A 241 10.27 -3.15 6.08
N TYR A 242 9.52 -4.06 6.68
CA TYR A 242 9.19 -5.34 6.06
C TYR A 242 7.83 -5.22 5.37
N LEU A 243 7.81 -5.45 4.06
CA LEU A 243 6.59 -5.37 3.26
C LEU A 243 6.21 -6.76 2.80
N ARG A 244 4.93 -7.11 2.94
CA ARG A 244 4.45 -8.43 2.57
C ARG A 244 3.06 -8.30 1.94
N THR A 245 2.88 -8.92 0.77
CA THR A 245 1.59 -8.95 0.12
C THR A 245 1.46 -10.22 -0.70
N GLY A 246 0.26 -10.79 -0.72
CA GLY A 246 0.05 -12.03 -1.45
C GLY A 246 -1.41 -12.35 -1.71
N LYS A 247 -1.62 -13.20 -2.72
CA LYS A 247 -2.92 -13.75 -3.04
C LYS A 247 -3.05 -15.14 -2.44
N ARG A 248 -4.27 -15.61 -2.25
CA ARG A 248 -4.57 -16.93 -1.66
C ARG A 248 -3.95 -17.08 -0.28
N MET A 249 -3.95 -15.98 0.48
CA MET A 249 -3.51 -16.01 1.87
C MET A 249 -4.64 -16.50 2.77
N PRO A 250 -4.35 -16.85 4.03
CA PRO A 250 -5.40 -17.47 4.86
C PRO A 250 -6.50 -16.53 5.28
N GLN A 251 -6.28 -15.21 5.28
CA GLN A 251 -7.31 -14.25 5.61
C GLN A 251 -7.07 -12.94 4.87
N LYS A 252 -8.15 -12.18 4.69
CA LYS A 252 -8.04 -10.84 4.13
C LYS A 252 -7.57 -9.92 5.25
N LEU A 253 -6.42 -9.27 5.04
CA LEU A 253 -5.80 -8.49 6.11
C LEU A 253 -4.96 -7.39 5.50
N SER A 254 -5.20 -6.15 5.92
CA SER A 254 -4.29 -5.04 5.63
C SER A 254 -3.96 -4.37 6.94
N GLN A 255 -2.67 -4.38 7.32
CA GLN A 255 -2.29 -3.82 8.61
C GLN A 255 -0.86 -3.30 8.58
N ILE A 256 -0.59 -2.38 9.49
CA ILE A 256 0.73 -1.81 9.71
C ILE A 256 1.05 -2.01 11.19
N VAL A 257 2.24 -2.53 11.45
CA VAL A 257 2.66 -2.76 12.84
C VAL A 257 3.96 -2.05 13.10
N UNK A 258 4.10 -1.16 13.96
CA UNK A 258 5.12 -0.54 14.36
C UNK A 258 5.54 -1.20 15.49
N HIS A 259 6.76 -1.63 15.61
CA HIS A 259 7.36 -2.31 16.77
C HIS A 259 8.29 -1.35 17.48
N PHE A 260 8.04 -1.11 18.75
CA PHE A 260 8.91 -0.24 19.54
C PHE A 260 10.02 -1.07 20.18
N LYS A 261 11.15 -0.42 20.44
CA LYS A 261 12.27 -1.10 21.08
C LYS A 261 11.90 -1.48 22.51
N ALA A 262 12.49 -2.56 23.00
CA ALA A 262 12.29 -2.99 24.37
C ALA A 262 12.89 -1.98 25.33
N PRO A 263 12.45 -1.97 26.60
CA PRO A 263 13.08 -1.09 27.57
C PRO A 263 14.59 -1.33 27.64
N PRO A 264 15.38 -0.30 27.81
CA PRO A 264 16.86 -0.47 27.81
C PRO A 264 17.37 -1.21 29.01
N HIS A 265 16.61 -1.27 30.07
CA HIS A 265 17.00 -1.97 31.29
C HIS A 265 15.76 -2.56 31.93
N TYR A 266 15.79 -3.86 32.17
CA TYR A 266 14.66 -4.56 32.78
C TYR A 266 14.89 -4.69 34.27
N ILE A 267 13.95 -4.16 35.06
CA ILE A 267 13.97 -4.31 36.52
C ILE A 267 13.20 -5.54 36.96
N PHE A 268 12.47 -6.18 36.06
CA PHE A 268 11.67 -7.34 36.38
C PHE A 268 12.51 -8.60 36.27
N ALA A 269 12.28 -9.56 37.20
CA ALA A 269 13.02 -10.81 37.17
C ALA A 269 12.78 -11.55 35.84
N PRO A 270 13.75 -12.34 35.39
CA PRO A 270 13.58 -13.03 34.09
C PRO A 270 12.34 -13.87 34.00
N GLU A 271 11.92 -14.52 35.09
CA GLU A 271 10.73 -15.34 35.08
C GLU A 271 9.43 -14.53 35.06
N GLN A 272 9.50 -13.22 35.31
CA GLN A 272 8.33 -12.35 35.33
C GLN A 272 8.14 -11.57 34.04
N ARG A 273 9.16 -11.46 33.21
CA ARG A 273 9.10 -10.59 32.06
C ARG A 273 8.90 -11.37 30.77
N GLN A 274 8.24 -10.72 29.82
CA GLN A 274 8.23 -11.16 28.44
C GLN A 274 9.07 -10.17 27.66
N LEU A 275 10.01 -10.70 26.88
CA LEU A 275 10.94 -9.83 26.15
C LEU A 275 10.26 -9.33 24.88
N ILE A 276 9.20 -8.56 25.06
CA ILE A 276 8.38 -8.04 23.98
C ILE A 276 8.27 -6.53 24.13
N GLY A 277 8.67 -5.81 23.08
CA GLY A 277 8.44 -4.36 23.06
C GLY A 277 6.96 -4.05 22.80
N ASN A 278 6.63 -2.80 23.01
CA ASN A 278 5.28 -2.34 22.67
C ASN A 278 5.08 -2.41 21.16
N LYS A 279 3.82 -2.55 20.77
CA LYS A 279 3.45 -2.58 19.36
C LYS A 279 2.27 -1.67 19.11
N LEU A 280 2.32 -0.90 18.05
CA LEU A 280 1.19 -0.14 17.57
C LEU A 280 0.69 -0.81 16.31
N ILE A 281 -0.54 -1.32 16.36
CA ILE A 281 -1.12 -2.06 15.24
C ILE A 281 -2.22 -1.21 14.62
N ILE A 282 -2.07 -0.89 13.35
CA ILE A 282 -3.03 -0.09 12.61
C ILE A 282 -3.68 -1.02 11.60
N ARG A 283 -4.95 -1.34 11.82
CA ARG A 283 -5.69 -2.27 10.97
C ARG A 283 -6.56 -1.51 10.00
N LEU A 284 -6.38 -1.81 8.70
CA LEU A 284 -7.12 -1.17 7.63
C LEU A 284 -8.25 -2.05 7.11
N GLN A 285 -8.07 -3.36 7.16
CA GLN A 285 -9.04 -4.37 6.77
C GLN A 285 -8.78 -5.62 7.60
N PRO A 286 -9.82 -6.41 7.91
CA PRO A 286 -11.22 -6.22 7.54
C PRO A 286 -11.95 -5.20 8.38
N GLN A 287 -11.47 -4.93 9.59
CA GLN A 287 -12.10 -3.94 10.48
C GLN A 287 -11.09 -2.85 10.79
N GLU A 288 -11.49 -1.60 10.58
CA GLU A 288 -10.59 -0.48 10.80
C GLU A 288 -10.45 -0.16 12.28
N GLY A 289 -9.22 0.02 12.72
CA GLY A 289 -8.97 0.35 14.11
C GLY A 289 -7.49 0.46 14.42
N ILE A 290 -7.20 0.90 15.63
CA ILE A 290 -5.84 1.09 16.13
C ILE A 290 -5.73 0.40 17.47
N SER A 291 -4.65 -0.34 17.67
CA SER A 291 -4.40 -1.09 18.89
C SER A 291 -2.97 -0.82 19.36
N LEU A 292 -2.79 -0.46 20.63
CA LEU A 292 -1.49 -0.29 21.22
C LEU A 292 -1.30 -1.40 22.26
N LEU A 293 -0.35 -2.29 22.03
CA LEU A 293 -0.10 -3.38 22.96
C LEU A 293 0.88 -2.90 24.04
N VAL A 294 0.45 -2.98 25.28
CA VAL A 294 1.24 -2.53 26.42
C VAL A 294 1.37 -3.68 27.42
N MET A 295 2.37 -3.58 28.27
CA MET A 295 2.60 -4.59 29.30
C MET A 295 1.91 -4.18 30.59
N THR A 296 1.23 -5.13 31.21
CA THR A 296 0.58 -4.90 32.48
C THR A 296 0.87 -6.10 33.38
N LYS A 297 0.53 -5.92 34.68
CA LYS A 297 0.67 -7.01 35.63
C LYS A 297 -0.42 -8.05 35.40
N ASP A 298 -0.04 -9.30 35.38
CA ASP A 298 -1.01 -10.40 35.26
C ASP A 298 -1.90 -10.42 36.51
N GLN A 299 -3.15 -10.83 36.33
CA GLN A 299 -4.10 -10.85 37.42
C GLN A 299 -3.86 -12.08 38.30
N GLY A 300 -4.21 -11.92 39.59
CA GLY A 300 -4.09 -13.02 40.53
C GLY A 300 -3.28 -12.61 41.74
N LEU A 301 -3.71 -13.08 42.91
CA LEU A 301 -3.07 -12.70 44.17
C LEU A 301 -1.67 -13.33 44.32
N ASP A 302 -1.46 -14.45 43.68
CA ASP A 302 -0.22 -15.21 43.87
C ASP A 302 0.77 -15.05 42.73
N LYS A 303 0.55 -14.13 41.82
CA LYS A 303 1.42 -14.01 40.64
C LYS A 303 2.48 -12.94 40.75
N GLY A 304 2.46 -12.14 41.84
CA GLY A 304 3.44 -11.09 42.00
C GLY A 304 3.42 -10.12 40.83
N MET A 305 4.59 -9.79 40.33
CA MET A 305 4.74 -8.90 39.18
C MET A 305 4.90 -9.62 37.85
N GLN A 306 4.23 -10.75 37.71
CA GLN A 306 4.20 -11.46 36.43
C GLN A 306 3.56 -10.54 35.37
N LEU A 307 4.23 -10.37 34.26
CA LEU A 307 3.78 -9.43 33.22
C LEU A 307 3.02 -10.16 32.13
N ARG A 308 2.09 -9.42 31.53
CA ARG A 308 1.36 -9.89 30.34
C ARG A 308 1.12 -8.72 29.39
N SER A 309 0.95 -9.05 28.11
CA SER A 309 0.63 -8.05 27.10
C SER A 309 -0.88 -7.89 26.99
N GLY A 310 -1.34 -6.67 26.80
CA GLY A 310 -2.75 -6.39 26.60
C GLY A 310 -2.95 -5.16 25.74
N PRO A 311 -4.09 -5.07 25.08
CA PRO A 311 -4.32 -3.96 24.13
C PRO A 311 -5.04 -2.79 24.74
N LEU A 312 -4.68 -1.60 24.26
CA LEU A 312 -5.51 -0.41 24.32
C LEU A 312 -6.06 -0.21 22.92
N GLN A 313 -7.36 -0.24 22.75
CA GLN A 313 -7.98 -0.31 21.43
C GLN A 313 -8.86 0.88 21.13
N LEU A 314 -8.82 1.31 19.87
CA LEU A 314 -9.71 2.29 19.31
C LEU A 314 -10.32 1.69 18.05
N ASN A 315 -11.57 1.28 18.13
CA ASN A 315 -12.33 0.74 17.00
C ASN A 315 -13.24 1.83 16.48
N PHE A 316 -13.05 2.24 15.23
CA PHE A 316 -13.67 3.47 14.74
C PHE A 316 -15.19 3.38 14.69
N SER A 317 -15.74 2.26 14.22
CA SER A 317 -17.20 2.16 14.15
C SER A 317 -17.85 2.16 15.53
N GLU A 318 -17.22 1.56 16.52
CA GLU A 318 -17.76 1.52 17.87
C GLU A 318 -17.55 2.82 18.62
N THR A 319 -16.33 3.40 18.48
CA THR A 319 -15.97 4.58 19.26
C THR A 319 -16.76 5.79 18.85
N TYR A 320 -16.96 6.02 17.56
CA TYR A 320 -17.63 7.21 17.07
C TYR A 320 -19.12 6.99 16.86
N LYS A 321 -19.61 5.77 17.09
CA LYS A 321 -21.02 5.43 17.00
C LYS A 321 -21.61 5.84 15.66
N SER A 322 -20.79 5.71 14.61
CA SER A 322 -21.23 6.02 13.28
C SER A 322 -22.00 4.83 12.71
N PRO A 323 -23.15 5.07 12.08
CA PRO A 323 -23.89 3.96 11.50
C PRO A 323 -23.16 3.31 10.34
N ARG A 324 -22.27 4.04 9.68
CA ARG A 324 -21.55 3.53 8.55
C ARG A 324 -20.25 4.33 8.36
N ILE A 325 -19.16 3.61 8.08
CA ILE A 325 -17.93 4.25 7.65
C ILE A 325 -17.99 4.39 6.13
N PRO A 326 -17.81 5.60 5.60
CA PRO A 326 -17.94 5.77 4.14
C PRO A 326 -16.93 4.91 3.37
N ASP A 327 -17.37 4.41 2.23
CA ASP A 327 -16.52 3.72 1.28
C ASP A 327 -15.40 4.64 0.81
N ALA A 328 -14.21 4.07 0.59
CA ALA A 328 -13.06 4.87 0.17
C ALA A 328 -13.35 5.62 -1.13
N TYR A 329 -14.04 4.98 -2.08
CA TYR A 329 -14.36 5.67 -3.34
C TYR A 329 -15.34 6.81 -3.15
N GLU A 330 -16.30 6.66 -2.22
CA GLU A 330 -17.19 7.79 -1.92
C GLU A 330 -16.39 9.01 -1.47
N ARG A 331 -15.44 8.80 -0.57
CA ARG A 331 -14.61 9.89 -0.07
C ARG A 331 -13.77 10.50 -1.18
N LEU A 332 -13.14 9.65 -1.98
CA LEU A 332 -12.26 10.16 -3.03
C LEU A 332 -13.04 10.97 -4.06
N LEU A 333 -14.20 10.48 -4.49
CA LEU A 333 -14.99 11.21 -5.47
C LEU A 333 -15.48 12.54 -4.92
N LEU A 334 -15.86 12.57 -3.64
CA LEU A 334 -16.25 13.83 -3.02
C LEU A 334 -15.08 14.82 -3.02
N GLU A 335 -13.86 14.36 -2.73
CA GLU A 335 -12.70 15.23 -2.74
C GLU A 335 -12.39 15.77 -4.13
N VAL A 336 -12.60 14.95 -5.18
CA VAL A 336 -12.45 15.46 -6.54
C VAL A 336 -13.44 16.58 -6.81
N MET A 337 -14.68 16.40 -6.40
CA MET A 337 -15.70 17.43 -6.61
C MET A 337 -15.36 18.72 -5.88
N LYS A 338 -14.71 18.60 -4.70
CA LYS A 338 -14.28 19.80 -3.96
C LYS A 338 -13.00 20.40 -4.50
N GLY A 339 -12.29 19.70 -5.37
CA GLY A 339 -11.01 20.18 -5.88
C GLY A 339 -9.85 19.95 -4.92
N ASN A 340 -9.97 19.03 -3.99
CA ASN A 340 -8.95 18.76 -2.97
C ASN A 340 -8.11 17.56 -3.37
N GLN A 341 -6.81 17.75 -3.57
CA GLN A 341 -5.92 16.69 -4.02
C GLN A 341 -5.15 16.01 -2.89
N ASN A 342 -5.49 16.28 -1.63
CA ASN A 342 -4.73 15.72 -0.50
C ASN A 342 -4.62 14.21 -0.53
N LEU A 343 -5.64 13.51 -1.02
CA LEU A 343 -5.71 12.05 -1.00
C LEU A 343 -5.32 11.42 -2.35
N PHE A 344 -4.75 12.20 -3.25
CA PHE A 344 -4.44 11.71 -4.59
C PHE A 344 -2.95 11.73 -4.84
N VAL A 345 -2.51 10.84 -5.72
CA VAL A 345 -1.09 10.58 -5.92
C VAL A 345 -0.56 11.53 -7.00
N ARG A 346 0.52 12.22 -6.68
CA ARG A 346 1.15 13.16 -7.61
C ARG A 346 2.06 12.40 -8.57
N LYS A 347 2.29 12.98 -9.71
CA LYS A 347 3.04 12.37 -10.80
C LYS A 347 4.43 11.90 -10.34
N ASP A 348 5.14 12.72 -9.56
CA ASP A 348 6.49 12.35 -9.14
C ASP A 348 6.50 11.21 -8.12
N GLU A 349 5.44 11.10 -7.30
CA GLU A 349 5.34 9.94 -6.42
C GLU A 349 5.31 8.66 -7.24
N ILE A 350 4.54 8.65 -8.32
CA ILE A 350 4.45 7.47 -9.18
C ILE A 350 5.79 7.17 -9.84
N GLU A 351 6.48 8.21 -10.30
CA GLU A 351 7.76 8.00 -10.97
C GLU A 351 8.82 7.45 -10.02
N TYR A 352 8.93 8.01 -8.82
CA TYR A 352 9.92 7.50 -7.86
C TYR A 352 9.58 6.09 -7.39
N ALA A 353 8.29 5.79 -7.23
CA ALA A 353 7.89 4.43 -6.87
C ALA A 353 8.29 3.45 -7.97
N TRP A 354 8.05 3.79 -9.24
CA TRP A 354 8.48 2.92 -10.33
C TRP A 354 9.99 2.80 -10.42
N LYS A 355 10.71 3.90 -10.19
CA LYS A 355 12.17 3.83 -10.25
C LYS A 355 12.70 2.80 -9.25
N TRP A 356 12.17 2.81 -8.04
CA TRP A 356 12.61 1.86 -7.03
C TRP A 356 12.16 0.43 -7.39
N CYS A 357 10.92 0.26 -7.82
CA CYS A 357 10.42 -1.06 -8.17
C CYS A 357 11.12 -1.65 -9.39
N ASP A 358 11.42 -0.81 -10.38
CA ASP A 358 12.07 -1.30 -11.60
C ASP A 358 13.43 -1.94 -11.29
N GLN A 359 14.20 -1.36 -10.36
CA GLN A 359 15.51 -1.94 -10.06
C GLN A 359 15.36 -3.30 -9.36
N LEU A 360 14.29 -3.52 -8.60
CA LEU A 360 14.03 -4.84 -8.04
C LEU A 360 13.68 -5.83 -9.13
N ILE A 361 12.83 -5.42 -10.06
CA ILE A 361 12.40 -6.30 -11.15
C ILE A 361 13.59 -6.66 -12.03
N ASP A 362 14.38 -5.67 -12.40
CA ASP A 362 15.59 -5.92 -13.21
C ASP A 362 16.53 -6.86 -12.47
N GLY A 363 16.66 -6.69 -11.16
CA GLY A 363 17.55 -7.52 -10.37
C GLY A 363 17.16 -8.98 -10.39
N TRP A 364 15.88 -9.30 -10.15
CA TRP A 364 15.52 -10.71 -10.13
C TRP A 364 15.51 -11.32 -11.52
N GLN A 365 15.25 -10.51 -12.56
CA GLN A 365 15.33 -11.04 -13.93
C GLN A 365 16.76 -11.44 -14.28
N ARG A 366 17.73 -10.69 -13.78
CA ARG A 366 19.14 -11.07 -14.00
C ARG A 366 19.52 -12.34 -13.27
N VAL A 367 19.03 -12.50 -12.04
CA VAL A 367 19.32 -13.71 -11.27
C VAL A 367 18.63 -14.92 -11.89
N GLY A 368 17.39 -14.75 -12.35
CA GLY A 368 16.69 -15.81 -13.07
C GLY A 368 16.07 -16.88 -12.21
N ALA A 369 16.06 -16.72 -10.89
CA ALA A 369 15.46 -17.73 -10.01
C ALA A 369 13.94 -17.70 -10.12
N PRO A 370 13.28 -18.87 -10.13
CA PRO A 370 11.83 -18.91 -10.17
C PRO A 370 11.22 -18.53 -8.81
N PRO A 371 9.93 -18.16 -8.78
CA PRO A 371 9.28 -17.88 -7.50
C PRO A 371 9.16 -19.18 -6.67
N LYS A 372 9.15 -19.02 -5.35
CA LYS A 372 9.04 -20.15 -4.44
C LYS A 372 7.57 -20.56 -4.33
N PRO A 373 7.27 -21.86 -4.29
CA PRO A 373 5.87 -22.27 -4.12
C PRO A 373 5.38 -22.06 -2.69
N TYR A 374 4.10 -21.79 -2.54
CA TYR A 374 3.44 -21.81 -1.25
C TYR A 374 2.01 -22.33 -1.44
N ALA A 375 1.54 -23.12 -0.48
CA ALA A 375 0.18 -23.64 -0.57
C ALA A 375 -0.83 -22.52 -0.41
N ALA A 376 -1.87 -22.53 -1.25
CA ALA A 376 -2.98 -21.61 -1.05
C ALA A 376 -3.53 -21.80 0.37
N GLY A 377 -3.81 -20.70 1.06
CA GLY A 377 -4.23 -20.74 2.45
C GLY A 377 -3.10 -20.66 3.46
N SER A 378 -1.87 -20.57 2.99
CA SER A 378 -0.73 -20.36 3.89
C SER A 378 -0.29 -18.90 3.85
N TRP A 379 0.65 -18.53 4.74
CA TRP A 379 1.17 -17.18 4.82
C TRP A 379 2.37 -16.93 3.89
N GLY A 380 2.49 -17.74 2.86
CA GLY A 380 3.54 -17.53 1.87
C GLY A 380 4.64 -18.57 1.98
N PRO A 381 5.67 -18.47 1.16
CA PRO A 381 6.73 -19.45 1.18
C PRO A 381 7.59 -19.37 2.44
N ALA A 382 8.20 -20.47 2.81
CA ALA A 382 9.07 -20.52 3.99
C ALA A 382 10.19 -19.51 3.92
N ALA A 383 10.63 -19.16 2.71
CA ALA A 383 11.69 -18.15 2.55
C ALA A 383 11.29 -16.81 3.10
N SER A 384 9.98 -16.48 3.15
CA SER A 384 9.54 -15.20 3.72
C SER A 384 9.70 -15.18 5.23
N ILE A 385 9.60 -16.34 5.88
CA ILE A 385 9.90 -16.43 7.30
C ILE A 385 11.40 -16.25 7.54
N ALA A 386 12.23 -16.88 6.69
CA ALA A 386 13.67 -16.73 6.80
C ALA A 386 14.11 -15.28 6.61
N LEU A 387 13.43 -14.55 5.72
CA LEU A 387 13.79 -13.17 5.43
C LEU A 387 13.75 -12.30 6.70
N ILE A 388 12.72 -12.44 7.50
CA ILE A 388 12.58 -11.60 8.69
C ILE A 388 13.32 -12.22 9.88
N SER A 389 13.45 -13.55 9.93
CA SER A 389 14.12 -14.19 11.05
C SER A 389 15.64 -14.04 11.00
N ARG A 390 16.22 -13.69 9.86
CA ARG A 390 17.64 -13.34 9.81
C ARG A 390 17.97 -12.17 10.73
N ASP A 391 17.00 -11.29 10.95
CA ASP A 391 17.17 -10.16 11.87
C ASP A 391 16.69 -10.48 13.29
N GLY A 392 16.36 -11.74 13.57
CA GLY A 392 15.87 -12.14 14.87
C GLY A 392 14.42 -11.80 15.14
N ARG A 393 13.62 -11.62 14.09
CA ARG A 393 12.24 -11.18 14.22
C ARG A 393 11.29 -12.15 13.54
N SER A 394 10.00 -11.98 13.77
CA SER A 394 8.97 -12.78 13.13
C SER A 394 7.83 -11.87 12.68
N TRP A 395 7.11 -12.31 11.64
CA TRP A 395 5.94 -11.60 11.18
C TRP A 395 4.88 -11.58 12.27
N TYR A 396 4.24 -10.44 12.44
CA TYR A 396 3.13 -10.33 13.37
C TYR A 396 1.87 -10.84 12.68
N ASP A 397 1.37 -11.98 13.14
CA ASP A 397 0.13 -12.55 12.64
C ASP A 397 -0.84 -12.59 13.81
N ASP A 398 -1.85 -11.74 13.74
CA ASP A 398 -2.87 -11.66 14.77
C ASP A 398 -3.92 -12.72 14.46
N LEU A 399 -3.87 -13.86 15.16
CA LEU A 399 -4.77 -14.99 14.96
C LEU A 399 -5.92 -14.99 15.96
#